data_fb092e7e5235d3f5ae8ae4fd2eb3b0ec
#
_entry.id   fb092e7e5235d3f5ae8ae4fd2eb3b0ec
#
_cell.length_a   1.000
_cell.length_b   1.000
_cell.length_c   1.000
_cell.angle_alpha   90.00
_cell.angle_beta   90.00
_cell.angle_gamma   90.00
#
_symmetry.space_group_name_H-M   'P 1'
#
loop_
_entity.id
_entity.type
_entity.pdbx_description
1 polymer ?
#
loop_
_entity_poly.entity_id
_entity_poly.type
_entity_poly.pdbx_seq_one_letter_code
_entity_poly.pdbx_strand_id
1 'polypeptide(L)'
;MTEPAIQIEGLRFAWNGAKPVLDVPAFTLARGERLFLRGPSGSGKSTLLGVIAGVLVADAGRVSVLGQELGGLSSAARDRMRADHLGVIFQMFNLVPYLSVVGNVTLPLKFSDRRRRIVGGDADAEARRLLGRLGLTDEALLARRVSDLSVGQQQRVAAARALIGGPEIVIADEPTSALDSD
;
A
#
# COMPACT_ATOMS: atom_id res chain seq x y z
N MET A 1 -14.90 -16.20 -16.22
CA MET A 1 -13.55 -15.59 -16.18
C MET A 1 -13.51 -14.72 -14.94
N THR A 2 -12.56 -14.92 -14.06
CA THR A 2 -12.39 -14.10 -12.84
C THR A 2 -11.90 -12.71 -13.23
N GLU A 3 -12.55 -11.69 -12.71
CA GLU A 3 -12.19 -10.29 -12.91
C GLU A 3 -10.74 -10.01 -12.44
N PRO A 4 -9.91 -9.28 -13.23
CA PRO A 4 -8.52 -8.99 -12.86
C PRO A 4 -8.43 -8.12 -11.61
N ALA A 5 -7.29 -8.19 -10.91
CA ALA A 5 -7.02 -7.33 -9.78
C ALA A 5 -6.79 -5.88 -10.22
N ILE A 6 -6.10 -5.68 -11.34
CA ILE A 6 -5.82 -4.37 -11.93
C ILE A 6 -5.99 -4.47 -13.44
N GLN A 7 -6.66 -3.46 -14.04
CA GLN A 7 -6.77 -3.30 -15.48
C GLN A 7 -6.54 -1.84 -15.85
N ILE A 8 -5.69 -1.60 -16.85
CA ILE A 8 -5.35 -0.28 -17.36
C ILE A 8 -5.55 -0.30 -18.87
N GLU A 9 -6.20 0.74 -19.41
CA GLU A 9 -6.44 0.93 -20.82
C GLU A 9 -6.17 2.39 -21.20
N GLY A 10 -5.15 2.64 -22.03
CA GLY A 10 -4.80 3.95 -22.57
C GLY A 10 -4.44 5.00 -21.52
N LEU A 11 -3.88 4.56 -20.38
CA LEU A 11 -3.51 5.46 -19.28
C LEU A 11 -2.50 6.49 -19.74
N ARG A 12 -2.82 7.78 -19.52
CA ARG A 12 -1.86 8.89 -19.60
C ARG A 12 -1.90 9.71 -18.34
N PHE A 13 -0.73 10.17 -17.92
CA PHE A 13 -0.58 11.06 -16.78
C PHE A 13 0.61 12.00 -16.96
N ALA A 14 0.42 13.28 -16.68
CA ALA A 14 1.45 14.30 -16.67
C ALA A 14 1.34 15.18 -15.41
N TRP A 15 2.45 15.65 -14.89
CA TRP A 15 2.43 16.63 -13.80
C TRP A 15 2.20 18.04 -14.37
N ASN A 16 1.12 18.70 -13.94
CA ASN A 16 0.80 20.11 -14.29
C ASN A 16 0.81 20.40 -15.81
N GLY A 17 0.35 19.48 -16.64
CA GLY A 17 0.32 19.66 -18.09
C GLY A 17 1.68 19.61 -18.78
N ALA A 18 2.72 19.17 -18.08
CA ALA A 18 4.06 18.96 -18.63
C ALA A 18 4.13 17.71 -19.56
N LYS A 19 5.33 17.32 -19.94
CA LYS A 19 5.55 16.10 -20.73
C LYS A 19 4.96 14.89 -19.99
N PRO A 20 4.25 13.98 -20.68
CA PRO A 20 3.69 12.78 -20.07
C PRO A 20 4.76 11.96 -19.34
N VAL A 21 4.45 11.60 -18.07
CA VAL A 21 5.28 10.71 -17.23
C VAL A 21 4.83 9.27 -17.41
N LEU A 22 3.52 9.06 -17.64
CA LEU A 22 2.96 7.75 -17.94
C LEU A 22 2.26 7.78 -19.29
N ASP A 23 2.53 6.76 -20.11
CA ASP A 23 1.79 6.39 -21.31
C ASP A 23 1.76 4.86 -21.37
N VAL A 24 0.67 4.28 -20.86
CA VAL A 24 0.49 2.83 -20.72
C VAL A 24 -0.72 2.41 -21.57
N PRO A 25 -0.49 1.86 -22.79
CA PRO A 25 -1.59 1.50 -23.70
C PRO A 25 -2.52 0.48 -23.11
N ALA A 26 -1.99 -0.58 -22.50
CA ALA A 26 -2.76 -1.63 -21.83
C ALA A 26 -1.89 -2.35 -20.80
N PHE A 27 -2.52 -2.72 -19.68
CA PHE A 27 -1.90 -3.56 -18.67
C PHE A 27 -2.99 -4.29 -17.88
N THR A 28 -2.75 -5.56 -17.57
CA THR A 28 -3.66 -6.37 -16.76
C THR A 28 -2.86 -7.20 -15.78
N LEU A 29 -3.31 -7.25 -14.53
CA LEU A 29 -2.78 -8.10 -13.47
C LEU A 29 -3.91 -8.96 -12.92
N ALA A 30 -3.77 -10.28 -13.00
CA ALA A 30 -4.75 -11.20 -12.46
C ALA A 30 -4.71 -11.25 -10.92
N ARG A 31 -5.78 -11.76 -10.30
CA ARG A 31 -5.79 -11.98 -8.85
C ARG A 31 -4.76 -13.03 -8.46
N GLY A 32 -4.01 -12.75 -7.39
CA GLY A 32 -2.95 -13.63 -6.86
C GLY A 32 -1.62 -13.54 -7.61
N GLU A 33 -1.54 -12.78 -8.70
CA GLU A 33 -0.27 -12.53 -9.39
C GLU A 33 0.63 -11.58 -8.59
N ARG A 34 1.93 -11.70 -8.85
CA ARG A 34 2.98 -10.82 -8.32
C ARG A 34 3.67 -10.13 -9.47
N LEU A 35 3.76 -8.82 -9.39
CA LEU A 35 4.43 -7.99 -10.37
C LEU A 35 5.61 -7.26 -9.74
N PHE A 36 6.74 -7.27 -10.42
CA PHE A 36 7.90 -6.45 -10.08
C PHE A 36 8.16 -5.41 -11.16
N LEU A 37 7.99 -4.13 -10.81
CA LEU A 37 8.26 -3.01 -11.72
C LEU A 37 9.74 -2.64 -11.67
N ARG A 38 10.43 -2.75 -12.81
CA ARG A 38 11.83 -2.33 -12.97
C ARG A 38 11.93 -1.10 -13.87
N GLY A 39 12.88 -0.25 -13.58
CA GLY A 39 13.20 0.92 -14.38
C GLY A 39 14.09 1.90 -13.62
N PRO A 40 14.76 2.82 -14.32
CA PRO A 40 15.62 3.82 -13.70
C PRO A 40 14.83 4.75 -12.79
N SER A 41 15.52 5.50 -11.92
CA SER A 41 14.91 6.58 -11.16
C SER A 41 14.23 7.58 -12.09
N GLY A 42 13.05 8.07 -11.72
CA GLY A 42 12.28 9.01 -12.56
C GLY A 42 11.49 8.37 -13.72
N SER A 43 11.51 7.04 -13.90
CA SER A 43 10.75 6.36 -14.96
C SER A 43 9.23 6.29 -14.73
N GLY A 44 8.72 6.88 -13.65
CA GLY A 44 7.28 6.92 -13.37
C GLY A 44 6.73 5.75 -12.53
N LYS A 45 7.59 4.88 -11.96
CA LYS A 45 7.14 3.73 -11.12
C LYS A 45 6.22 4.16 -9.99
N SER A 46 6.69 5.07 -9.12
CA SER A 46 5.90 5.58 -7.99
C SER A 46 4.65 6.33 -8.46
N THR A 47 4.72 7.01 -9.61
CA THR A 47 3.55 7.66 -10.23
C THR A 47 2.50 6.62 -10.65
N LEU A 48 2.92 5.53 -11.31
CA LEU A 48 2.02 4.44 -11.69
C LEU A 48 1.39 3.79 -10.45
N LEU A 49 2.19 3.49 -9.42
CA LEU A 49 1.68 2.97 -8.16
C LEU A 49 0.68 3.94 -7.49
N GLY A 50 0.95 5.25 -7.57
CA GLY A 50 0.04 6.30 -7.08
C GLY A 50 -1.29 6.34 -7.83
N VAL A 51 -1.28 6.12 -9.15
CA VAL A 51 -2.51 6.03 -9.97
C VAL A 51 -3.28 4.75 -9.61
N ILE A 52 -2.61 3.60 -9.52
CA ILE A 52 -3.24 2.32 -9.13
C ILE A 52 -3.82 2.42 -7.71
N ALA A 53 -3.14 3.10 -6.80
CA ALA A 53 -3.65 3.35 -5.46
C ALA A 53 -4.79 4.38 -5.40
N GLY A 54 -5.16 5.03 -6.51
CA GLY A 54 -6.19 6.07 -6.55
C GLY A 54 -5.81 7.36 -5.81
N VAL A 55 -4.52 7.56 -5.52
CA VAL A 55 -3.99 8.83 -4.98
C VAL A 55 -3.90 9.86 -6.09
N LEU A 56 -3.41 9.44 -7.26
CA LEU A 56 -3.35 10.26 -8.47
C LEU A 56 -4.50 9.87 -9.40
N VAL A 57 -5.02 10.85 -10.12
CA VAL A 57 -6.07 10.65 -11.14
C VAL A 57 -5.43 10.73 -12.50
N ALA A 58 -5.71 9.76 -13.37
CA ALA A 58 -5.24 9.76 -14.74
C ALA A 58 -5.82 10.94 -15.54
N ASP A 59 -5.01 11.55 -16.40
CA ASP A 59 -5.48 12.61 -17.31
C ASP A 59 -6.32 12.02 -18.45
N ALA A 60 -6.02 10.77 -18.85
CA ALA A 60 -6.77 10.05 -19.86
C ALA A 60 -6.66 8.52 -19.65
N GLY A 61 -7.56 7.79 -20.32
CA GLY A 61 -7.64 6.34 -20.22
C GLY A 61 -8.49 5.87 -19.03
N ARG A 62 -8.46 4.55 -18.79
CA ARG A 62 -9.20 3.89 -17.71
C ARG A 62 -8.28 3.08 -16.83
N VAL A 63 -8.50 3.18 -15.53
CA VAL A 63 -7.81 2.38 -14.51
C VAL A 63 -8.86 1.76 -13.61
N SER A 64 -8.95 0.45 -13.63
CA SER A 64 -9.85 -0.32 -12.78
C SER A 64 -9.05 -1.15 -11.78
N VAL A 65 -9.48 -1.14 -10.53
CA VAL A 65 -8.89 -1.92 -9.43
C VAL A 65 -9.99 -2.72 -8.78
N LEU A 66 -9.84 -4.04 -8.75
CA LEU A 66 -10.85 -4.99 -8.25
C LEU A 66 -12.22 -4.79 -8.91
N GLY A 67 -12.24 -4.45 -10.22
CA GLY A 67 -13.44 -4.16 -11.01
C GLY A 67 -14.00 -2.75 -10.84
N GLN A 68 -13.44 -1.93 -9.98
CA GLN A 68 -13.90 -0.57 -9.76
C GLN A 68 -13.08 0.43 -10.56
N GLU A 69 -13.71 1.16 -11.47
CA GLU A 69 -13.06 2.22 -12.26
C GLU A 69 -12.77 3.44 -11.38
N LEU A 70 -11.49 3.80 -11.26
CA LEU A 70 -11.04 4.86 -10.35
C LEU A 70 -11.35 6.27 -10.85
N GLY A 71 -11.35 6.49 -12.17
CA GLY A 71 -11.53 7.82 -12.77
C GLY A 71 -12.88 8.43 -12.48
N GLY A 72 -13.93 7.62 -12.37
CA GLY A 72 -15.30 8.06 -12.05
C GLY A 72 -15.58 8.27 -10.56
N LEU A 73 -14.65 7.88 -9.67
CA LEU A 73 -14.87 7.95 -8.22
C LEU A 73 -14.60 9.37 -7.68
N SER A 74 -15.41 9.77 -6.70
CA SER A 74 -15.06 10.92 -5.85
C SER A 74 -13.78 10.65 -5.04
N SER A 75 -13.11 11.71 -4.57
CA SER A 75 -11.93 11.55 -3.69
C SER A 75 -12.24 10.67 -2.48
N ALA A 76 -13.36 10.92 -1.80
CA ALA A 76 -13.76 10.12 -0.64
C ALA A 76 -14.02 8.64 -0.99
N ALA A 77 -14.53 8.34 -2.19
CA ALA A 77 -14.74 6.96 -2.64
C ALA A 77 -13.39 6.26 -2.94
N ARG A 78 -12.43 6.97 -3.57
CA ARG A 78 -11.07 6.45 -3.76
C ARG A 78 -10.35 6.21 -2.42
N ASP A 79 -10.50 7.13 -1.45
CA ASP A 79 -9.93 6.96 -0.11
C ASP A 79 -10.49 5.71 0.58
N ARG A 80 -11.80 5.49 0.47
CA ARG A 80 -12.45 4.29 1.02
C ARG A 80 -11.98 3.02 0.35
N MET A 81 -11.94 2.99 -0.99
CA MET A 81 -11.42 1.85 -1.76
C MET A 81 -9.99 1.52 -1.31
N ARG A 82 -9.13 2.53 -1.20
CA ARG A 82 -7.76 2.36 -0.72
C ARG A 82 -7.71 1.83 0.70
N ALA A 83 -8.47 2.42 1.62
CA ALA A 83 -8.53 1.98 3.02
C ALA A 83 -9.01 0.53 3.15
N ASP A 84 -10.00 0.13 2.36
CA ASP A 84 -10.60 -1.19 2.46
C ASP A 84 -9.77 -2.28 1.79
N HIS A 85 -9.13 -2.01 0.65
CA HIS A 85 -8.63 -3.03 -0.25
C HIS A 85 -7.11 -3.02 -0.46
N LEU A 86 -6.42 -1.89 -0.19
CA LEU A 86 -5.00 -1.76 -0.48
C LEU A 86 -4.13 -1.71 0.78
N GLY A 87 -3.09 -2.54 0.84
CA GLY A 87 -1.96 -2.36 1.75
C GLY A 87 -0.82 -1.63 1.04
N VAL A 88 -0.31 -0.53 1.62
CA VAL A 88 0.76 0.23 0.98
C VAL A 88 1.98 0.28 1.88
N ILE A 89 3.13 -0.10 1.32
CA ILE A 89 4.45 0.05 1.93
C ILE A 89 5.16 1.15 1.14
N PHE A 90 5.43 2.27 1.79
CA PHE A 90 6.13 3.41 1.21
C PHE A 90 7.64 3.27 1.38
N GLN A 91 8.41 3.88 0.48
CA GLN A 91 9.87 3.94 0.55
C GLN A 91 10.38 4.47 1.91
N MET A 92 9.74 5.51 2.44
CA MET A 92 10.05 6.12 3.76
C MET A 92 9.20 5.54 4.91
N PHE A 93 8.58 4.37 4.73
CA PHE A 93 7.71 3.66 5.66
C PHE A 93 6.48 4.46 6.14
N ASN A 94 6.55 5.77 6.26
CA ASN A 94 5.48 6.68 6.70
C ASN A 94 4.80 6.20 8.00
N LEU A 95 5.61 5.73 8.96
CA LEU A 95 5.14 5.37 10.29
C LEU A 95 4.86 6.64 11.10
N VAL A 96 3.84 6.58 11.94
CA VAL A 96 3.45 7.70 12.81
C VAL A 96 4.36 7.69 14.04
N PRO A 97 5.27 8.67 14.20
CA PRO A 97 6.39 8.58 15.13
C PRO A 97 5.98 8.54 16.61
N TYR A 98 4.84 9.13 16.95
CA TYR A 98 4.34 9.18 18.33
C TYR A 98 3.44 7.99 18.71
N LEU A 99 3.10 7.11 17.78
CA LEU A 99 2.39 5.87 18.06
C LEU A 99 3.36 4.75 18.42
N SER A 100 2.89 3.82 19.25
CA SER A 100 3.60 2.56 19.51
C SER A 100 3.69 1.71 18.23
N VAL A 101 4.51 0.67 18.27
CA VAL A 101 4.61 -0.33 17.19
C VAL A 101 3.24 -0.92 16.89
N VAL A 102 2.54 -1.43 17.90
CA VAL A 102 1.19 -2.01 17.76
C VAL A 102 0.20 -0.96 17.25
N GLY A 103 0.26 0.28 17.78
CA GLY A 103 -0.61 1.37 17.36
C GLY A 103 -0.42 1.76 15.88
N ASN A 104 0.80 1.67 15.34
CA ASN A 104 1.04 1.86 13.91
C ASN A 104 0.45 0.74 13.07
N VAL A 105 0.58 -0.53 13.51
CA VAL A 105 0.04 -1.67 12.77
C VAL A 105 -1.49 -1.63 12.76
N THR A 106 -2.14 -1.29 13.87
CA THR A 106 -3.61 -1.25 13.97
C THR A 106 -4.24 0.00 13.32
N LEU A 107 -3.43 1.02 12.98
CA LEU A 107 -3.91 2.29 12.45
C LEU A 107 -4.88 2.17 11.24
N PRO A 108 -4.64 1.31 10.23
CA PRO A 108 -5.57 1.14 9.10
C PRO A 108 -6.98 0.72 9.50
N LEU A 109 -7.12 0.01 10.61
CA LEU A 109 -8.43 -0.45 11.10
C LEU A 109 -9.34 0.72 11.52
N LYS A 110 -8.78 1.89 11.83
CA LYS A 110 -9.56 3.10 12.14
C LYS A 110 -10.29 3.67 10.93
N PHE A 111 -9.83 3.36 9.72
CA PHE A 111 -10.33 3.92 8.47
C PHE A 111 -11.12 2.91 7.63
N SER A 112 -11.20 1.63 8.05
CA SER A 112 -11.88 0.57 7.32
C SER A 112 -12.71 -0.33 8.21
N ASP A 113 -14.02 -0.22 8.07
CA ASP A 113 -14.97 -1.13 8.75
C ASP A 113 -14.83 -2.56 8.21
N ARG A 114 -14.49 -2.70 6.93
CA ARG A 114 -14.23 -3.99 6.30
C ARG A 114 -13.05 -4.69 6.98
N ARG A 115 -11.90 -4.02 7.11
CA ARG A 115 -10.72 -4.61 7.75
C ARG A 115 -10.96 -4.91 9.23
N ARG A 116 -11.69 -4.05 9.96
CA ARG A 116 -12.08 -4.33 11.34
C ARG A 116 -12.87 -5.62 11.46
N ARG A 117 -13.86 -5.82 10.58
CA ARG A 117 -14.67 -7.05 10.57
C ARG A 117 -13.84 -8.30 10.26
N ILE A 118 -12.86 -8.21 9.38
CA ILE A 118 -11.96 -9.33 9.06
C ILE A 118 -11.07 -9.70 10.26
N VAL A 119 -10.53 -8.69 10.94
CA VAL A 119 -9.70 -8.91 12.14
C VAL A 119 -10.54 -9.48 13.30
N GLY A 120 -11.79 -9.08 13.42
CA GLY A 120 -12.64 -9.49 14.53
C GLY A 120 -12.36 -8.71 15.82
N GLY A 121 -12.47 -9.35 16.99
CA GLY A 121 -12.54 -8.65 18.27
C GLY A 121 -11.24 -8.05 18.79
N ASP A 122 -10.07 -8.68 18.57
CA ASP A 122 -8.80 -8.24 19.16
C ASP A 122 -7.78 -7.79 18.09
N ALA A 123 -7.80 -6.48 17.83
CA ALA A 123 -6.89 -5.86 16.87
C ALA A 123 -5.43 -5.92 17.33
N ASP A 124 -5.17 -5.82 18.62
CA ASP A 124 -3.83 -5.85 19.19
C ASP A 124 -3.22 -7.26 19.09
N ALA A 125 -4.01 -8.29 19.36
CA ALA A 125 -3.55 -9.68 19.18
C ALA A 125 -3.23 -9.97 17.71
N GLU A 126 -4.05 -9.52 16.76
CA GLU A 126 -3.77 -9.69 15.34
C GLU A 126 -2.52 -8.92 14.90
N ALA A 127 -2.32 -7.69 15.39
CA ALA A 127 -1.11 -6.93 15.13
C ALA A 127 0.15 -7.64 15.64
N ARG A 128 0.11 -8.17 16.88
CA ARG A 128 1.19 -8.95 17.48
C ARG A 128 1.47 -10.22 16.70
N ARG A 129 0.44 -10.93 16.26
CA ARG A 129 0.56 -12.12 15.42
C ARG A 129 1.29 -11.81 14.11
N LEU A 130 0.94 -10.72 13.42
CA LEU A 130 1.60 -10.27 12.19
C LEU A 130 3.06 -9.87 12.44
N LEU A 131 3.31 -9.09 13.49
CA LEU A 131 4.66 -8.68 13.89
C LEU A 131 5.53 -9.90 14.22
N GLY A 132 5.00 -10.87 14.96
CA GLY A 132 5.68 -12.12 15.28
C GLY A 132 6.07 -12.92 14.04
N ARG A 133 5.20 -13.00 13.02
CA ARG A 133 5.51 -13.63 11.71
C ARG A 133 6.62 -12.92 10.95
N LEU A 134 6.84 -11.64 11.24
CA LEU A 134 7.92 -10.82 10.67
C LEU A 134 9.17 -10.77 11.59
N GLY A 135 9.21 -11.59 12.64
CA GLY A 135 10.36 -11.68 13.55
C GLY A 135 10.46 -10.56 14.58
N LEU A 136 9.35 -9.87 14.89
CA LEU A 136 9.26 -8.88 15.97
C LEU A 136 8.42 -9.47 17.12
N THR A 137 9.08 -10.15 18.06
CA THR A 137 8.43 -10.89 19.15
C THR A 137 8.69 -10.29 20.55
N ASP A 138 9.60 -9.32 20.68
CA ASP A 138 9.94 -8.69 21.96
C ASP A 138 8.81 -7.74 22.39
N GLU A 139 8.08 -8.09 23.45
CA GLU A 139 6.97 -7.30 23.98
C GLU A 139 7.39 -5.90 24.43
N ALA A 140 8.61 -5.75 24.98
CA ALA A 140 9.12 -4.43 25.36
C ALA A 140 9.34 -3.54 24.13
N LEU A 141 9.75 -4.12 22.99
CA LEU A 141 9.89 -3.45 21.72
C LEU A 141 8.54 -3.04 21.14
N LEU A 142 7.52 -3.91 21.23
CA LEU A 142 6.20 -3.65 20.67
C LEU A 142 5.48 -2.47 21.34
N ALA A 143 5.82 -2.17 22.61
CA ALA A 143 5.30 -1.02 23.36
C ALA A 143 6.02 0.30 23.04
N ARG A 144 7.23 0.25 22.44
CA ARG A 144 8.03 1.44 22.12
C ARG A 144 7.42 2.27 21.00
N ARG A 145 7.86 3.54 20.90
CA ARG A 145 7.59 4.39 19.74
C ARG A 145 8.38 3.88 18.52
N VAL A 146 7.83 4.03 17.35
CA VAL A 146 8.50 3.57 16.12
C VAL A 146 9.75 4.38 15.79
N SER A 147 9.89 5.60 16.32
CA SER A 147 11.12 6.42 16.23
C SER A 147 12.35 5.77 16.85
N ASP A 148 12.14 4.87 17.81
CA ASP A 148 13.22 4.22 18.59
C ASP A 148 13.67 2.89 17.97
N LEU A 149 13.10 2.54 16.81
CA LEU A 149 13.38 1.31 16.09
C LEU A 149 14.49 1.47 15.06
N SER A 150 15.24 0.39 14.81
CA SER A 150 16.14 0.32 13.66
C SER A 150 15.34 0.38 12.34
N VAL A 151 16.00 0.77 11.24
CA VAL A 151 15.40 0.84 9.91
C VAL A 151 14.74 -0.48 9.51
N GLY A 152 15.41 -1.62 9.70
CA GLY A 152 14.84 -2.94 9.41
C GLY A 152 13.65 -3.31 10.31
N GLN A 153 13.59 -2.82 11.56
CA GLN A 153 12.42 -2.98 12.41
C GLN A 153 11.26 -2.12 11.92
N GLN A 154 11.52 -0.85 11.56
CA GLN A 154 10.51 0.05 11.00
C GLN A 154 9.91 -0.53 9.70
N GLN A 155 10.73 -1.09 8.83
CA GLN A 155 10.28 -1.76 7.60
C GLN A 155 9.32 -2.92 7.91
N ARG A 156 9.65 -3.77 8.88
CA ARG A 156 8.79 -4.88 9.30
C ARG A 156 7.48 -4.40 9.92
N VAL A 157 7.49 -3.30 10.68
CA VAL A 157 6.29 -2.66 11.19
C VAL A 157 5.42 -2.12 10.04
N ALA A 158 6.03 -1.47 9.03
CA ALA A 158 5.31 -0.98 7.86
C ALA A 158 4.68 -2.13 7.05
N ALA A 159 5.38 -3.27 6.92
CA ALA A 159 4.85 -4.46 6.28
C ALA A 159 3.66 -5.04 7.07
N ALA A 160 3.76 -5.18 8.40
CA ALA A 160 2.65 -5.62 9.24
C ALA A 160 1.44 -4.69 9.12
N ARG A 161 1.65 -3.36 9.13
CA ARG A 161 0.60 -2.36 8.93
C ARG A 161 -0.09 -2.51 7.56
N ALA A 162 0.68 -2.77 6.52
CA ALA A 162 0.09 -2.96 5.19
C ALA A 162 -0.79 -4.22 5.13
N LEU A 163 -0.44 -5.28 5.85
CA LEU A 163 -1.10 -6.59 5.80
C LEU A 163 -2.31 -6.73 6.74
N ILE A 164 -2.42 -5.90 7.78
CA ILE A 164 -3.50 -6.08 8.77
C ILE A 164 -4.89 -5.96 8.12
N GLY A 165 -5.80 -6.82 8.51
CA GLY A 165 -7.17 -6.87 7.97
C GLY A 165 -7.26 -7.38 6.53
N GLY A 166 -6.22 -8.08 6.01
CA GLY A 166 -6.28 -8.84 4.76
C GLY A 166 -6.63 -8.02 3.52
N PRO A 167 -5.80 -7.03 3.12
CA PRO A 167 -6.02 -6.33 1.84
C PRO A 167 -5.91 -7.29 0.67
N GLU A 168 -6.65 -7.06 -0.39
CA GLU A 168 -6.58 -7.86 -1.62
C GLU A 168 -5.35 -7.54 -2.46
N ILE A 169 -4.83 -6.31 -2.37
CA ILE A 169 -3.65 -5.85 -3.11
C ILE A 169 -2.66 -5.24 -2.14
N VAL A 170 -1.39 -5.63 -2.27
CA VAL A 170 -0.28 -4.98 -1.58
C VAL A 170 0.60 -4.27 -2.60
N ILE A 171 0.81 -2.98 -2.39
CA ILE A 171 1.70 -2.12 -3.18
C ILE A 171 2.92 -1.81 -2.33
N ALA A 172 4.11 -2.04 -2.89
CA ALA A 172 5.37 -1.69 -2.24
C ALA A 172 6.22 -0.84 -3.20
N ASP A 173 6.59 0.36 -2.76
CA ASP A 173 7.45 1.27 -3.51
C ASP A 173 8.85 1.21 -2.92
N GLU A 174 9.80 0.62 -3.64
CA GLU A 174 11.21 0.40 -3.27
C GLU A 174 11.41 -0.10 -1.82
N PRO A 175 10.74 -1.19 -1.41
CA PRO A 175 10.70 -1.61 0.00
C PRO A 175 12.06 -2.06 0.57
N THR A 176 13.06 -2.29 -0.28
CA THR A 176 14.40 -2.78 0.09
C THR A 176 15.50 -1.74 -0.04
N SER A 177 15.20 -0.55 -0.56
CA SER A 177 16.22 0.50 -0.80
C SER A 177 16.98 0.96 0.46
N ALA A 178 16.43 0.70 1.63
CA ALA A 178 17.04 1.01 2.93
C ALA A 178 17.92 -0.13 3.49
N LEU A 179 17.98 -1.30 2.82
CA LEU A 179 18.71 -2.49 3.26
C LEU A 179 19.99 -2.73 2.45
N ASP A 180 20.20 -2.05 1.33
CA ASP A 180 21.33 -2.24 0.41
C ASP A 180 22.60 -1.46 0.88
N SER A 181 22.83 -1.35 2.18
CA SER A 181 23.99 -0.65 2.75
C SER A 181 24.94 -1.58 3.51
N ASP A 182 24.93 -2.89 3.20
CA ASP A 182 25.95 -3.84 3.71
C ASP A 182 26.49 -4.71 2.57
#